data_556c23b900c69e0029d7a0f5821e3639
#
_entry.id   556c23b900c69e0029d7a0f5821e3639
#
_cell.length_a   1.000
_cell.length_b   1.000
_cell.length_c   1.000
_cell.angle_alpha   90.00
_cell.angle_beta   90.00
_cell.angle_gamma   90.00
#
_symmetry.space_group_name_H-M   'P 1'
#
loop_
_entity.id
_entity.type
_entity.pdbx_description
1 polymer ?
#
loop_
_entity_poly.entity_id
_entity_poly.type
_entity_poly.pdbx_seq_one_letter_code
_entity_poly.pdbx_strand_id
1 'polypeptide(L)'
;MKKEKTDKFKKYINIYLIRHGMTPGNQEHRYVGRTDEGLTQAARKELEDRREIFQKVDRVITSSMKRCIQTAEILFPYQVPEIQPGLEEMDFGTFEYRNYQELSGDPKYQAWIDSNGTLPFPAGEDLQQFKHRCCQNFLNSLEKIRKASGKDEITFRGFSSLHHHNEENDKETSAVFEQNKNDNEAVKTCVAFVVHGGTIMSILEAFAEEKKNYYDWQVKNGCGYVASTDYENGAIVLRNIKYIEL
;
A
#
# COMPACT_ATOMS: atom_id res chain seq x y z
N MET A 1 -36.76 -5.69 29.72
CA MET A 1 -35.68 -4.79 29.29
C MET A 1 -35.25 -5.18 27.88
N LYS A 2 -35.68 -4.41 26.88
CA LYS A 2 -35.31 -4.63 25.49
C LYS A 2 -33.90 -4.03 25.30
N LYS A 3 -32.88 -4.84 24.94
CA LYS A 3 -31.59 -4.36 24.48
C LYS A 3 -31.80 -3.65 23.14
N GLU A 4 -31.72 -2.34 23.13
CA GLU A 4 -31.58 -1.56 21.91
C GLU A 4 -30.34 -2.05 21.16
N LYS A 5 -30.58 -2.67 20.00
CA LYS A 5 -29.56 -2.88 18.99
C LYS A 5 -29.21 -1.48 18.43
N THR A 6 -28.15 -0.89 18.92
CA THR A 6 -27.54 0.23 18.21
C THR A 6 -26.93 -0.35 16.93
N ASP A 7 -27.68 -0.29 15.85
CA ASP A 7 -27.17 -0.49 14.49
C ASP A 7 -26.18 0.65 14.19
N LYS A 8 -24.91 0.41 14.53
CA LYS A 8 -23.83 1.31 14.18
C LYS A 8 -23.63 1.19 12.68
N PHE A 9 -23.98 2.21 11.92
CA PHE A 9 -23.66 2.31 10.51
C PHE A 9 -22.16 2.04 10.30
N LYS A 10 -21.84 0.87 9.76
CA LYS A 10 -20.46 0.53 9.40
C LYS A 10 -20.04 1.42 8.24
N LYS A 11 -19.04 2.27 8.46
CA LYS A 11 -18.46 3.11 7.42
C LYS A 11 -17.31 2.36 6.80
N TYR A 12 -17.48 1.91 5.57
CA TYR A 12 -16.42 1.25 4.81
C TYR A 12 -15.58 2.30 4.08
N ILE A 13 -14.26 2.16 4.15
CA ILE A 13 -13.34 2.92 3.33
C ILE A 13 -12.87 1.99 2.22
N ASN A 14 -13.10 2.34 0.97
CA ASN A 14 -12.46 1.69 -0.16
C ASN A 14 -11.08 2.31 -0.36
N ILE A 15 -10.07 1.47 -0.55
CA ILE A 15 -8.68 1.89 -0.67
C ILE A 15 -8.16 1.44 -2.01
N TYR A 16 -7.53 2.35 -2.75
CA TYR A 16 -6.63 2.05 -3.84
C TYR A 16 -5.19 2.15 -3.32
N LEU A 17 -4.39 1.10 -3.50
CA LEU A 17 -2.94 1.09 -3.28
C LEU A 17 -2.30 1.06 -4.65
N ILE A 18 -1.75 2.17 -5.11
CA ILE A 18 -1.23 2.35 -6.47
C ILE A 18 0.27 2.54 -6.41
N ARG A 19 1.02 1.72 -7.14
CA ARG A 19 2.45 1.95 -7.34
C ARG A 19 2.65 3.08 -8.35
N HIS A 20 3.58 3.99 -8.07
CA HIS A 20 3.96 5.05 -9.01
C HIS A 20 4.30 4.50 -10.41
N GLY A 21 4.13 5.34 -11.43
CA GLY A 21 4.50 5.00 -12.80
C GLY A 21 6.00 4.75 -12.97
N MET A 22 6.40 4.23 -14.15
CA MET A 22 7.77 3.88 -14.48
C MET A 22 8.70 5.09 -14.44
N THR A 23 9.87 4.93 -13.82
CA THR A 23 10.96 5.92 -13.79
C THR A 23 12.15 5.43 -14.60
N PRO A 24 13.14 6.30 -14.97
CA PRO A 24 14.35 5.86 -15.66
C PRO A 24 15.10 4.76 -14.92
N GLY A 25 15.29 4.89 -13.61
CA GLY A 25 15.96 3.87 -12.81
C GLY A 25 15.18 2.54 -12.78
N ASN A 26 13.83 2.57 -12.79
CA ASN A 26 13.05 1.34 -12.90
C ASN A 26 13.24 0.64 -14.26
N GLN A 27 13.37 1.39 -15.36
CA GLN A 27 13.65 0.83 -16.69
C GLN A 27 15.02 0.13 -16.72
N GLU A 28 15.98 0.63 -15.97
CA GLU A 28 17.31 0.06 -15.85
C GLU A 28 17.43 -0.99 -14.73
N HIS A 29 16.31 -1.40 -14.13
CA HIS A 29 16.26 -2.37 -13.02
C HIS A 29 17.13 -1.96 -11.81
N ARG A 30 17.22 -0.64 -11.53
CA ARG A 30 17.96 -0.11 -10.39
C ARG A 30 17.15 -0.16 -9.10
N TYR A 31 17.84 -0.25 -8.00
CA TYR A 31 17.27 -0.02 -6.67
C TYR A 31 16.99 1.47 -6.51
N VAL A 32 15.74 1.90 -6.61
CA VAL A 32 15.32 3.32 -6.57
C VAL A 32 14.54 3.56 -5.28
N GLY A 33 15.23 3.90 -4.23
CA GLY A 33 14.67 4.22 -2.92
C GLY A 33 14.61 5.73 -2.68
N ARG A 34 15.71 6.29 -2.16
CA ARG A 34 15.84 7.74 -1.85
C ARG A 34 16.10 8.62 -3.06
N THR A 35 16.53 8.06 -4.17
CA THR A 35 16.72 8.82 -5.41
C THR A 35 15.39 9.39 -5.86
N ASP A 36 15.29 10.72 -5.89
CA ASP A 36 14.05 11.43 -6.18
C ASP A 36 13.96 11.79 -7.67
N GLU A 37 13.76 10.77 -8.49
CA GLU A 37 13.54 10.91 -9.93
C GLU A 37 12.05 10.98 -10.29
N GLY A 38 11.76 11.60 -11.43
CA GLY A 38 10.41 11.71 -11.97
C GLY A 38 10.04 10.53 -12.88
N LEU A 39 8.81 10.57 -13.36
CA LEU A 39 8.29 9.59 -14.32
C LEU A 39 8.92 9.76 -15.70
N THR A 40 9.10 8.67 -16.45
CA THR A 40 9.41 8.72 -17.87
C THR A 40 8.25 9.33 -18.67
N GLN A 41 8.53 9.88 -19.84
CA GLN A 41 7.50 10.43 -20.71
C GLN A 41 6.48 9.36 -21.15
N ALA A 42 6.95 8.15 -21.42
CA ALA A 42 6.08 7.02 -21.79
C ALA A 42 5.12 6.69 -20.63
N ALA A 43 5.62 6.59 -19.40
CA ALA A 43 4.79 6.32 -18.23
C ALA A 43 3.74 7.40 -17.97
N ARG A 44 4.08 8.67 -18.19
CA ARG A 44 3.12 9.79 -18.08
C ARG A 44 1.94 9.58 -19.03
N LYS A 45 2.23 9.33 -20.30
CA LYS A 45 1.20 9.09 -21.32
C LYS A 45 0.35 7.86 -21.00
N GLU A 46 0.99 6.78 -20.57
CA GLU A 46 0.29 5.55 -20.18
C GLU A 46 -0.70 5.78 -19.02
N LEU A 47 -0.30 6.55 -18.02
CA LEU A 47 -1.16 6.91 -16.88
C LEU A 47 -2.31 7.84 -17.32
N GLU A 48 -2.06 8.80 -18.23
CA GLU A 48 -3.10 9.69 -18.79
C GLU A 48 -4.18 8.90 -19.53
N ASP A 49 -3.77 7.93 -20.37
CA ASP A 49 -4.67 7.09 -21.16
C ASP A 49 -5.55 6.19 -20.28
N ARG A 50 -5.13 5.90 -19.05
CA ARG A 50 -5.77 4.92 -18.14
C ARG A 50 -6.41 5.53 -16.89
N ARG A 51 -6.37 6.84 -16.72
CA ARG A 51 -6.89 7.50 -15.52
C ARG A 51 -8.37 7.22 -15.25
N GLU A 52 -9.17 6.93 -16.27
CA GLU A 52 -10.60 6.63 -16.14
C GLU A 52 -10.88 5.28 -15.45
N ILE A 53 -9.87 4.41 -15.33
CA ILE A 53 -9.98 3.15 -14.58
C ILE A 53 -10.23 3.41 -13.10
N PHE A 54 -9.67 4.51 -12.57
CA PHE A 54 -9.87 4.88 -11.18
C PHE A 54 -11.19 5.62 -11.02
N GLN A 55 -12.11 5.00 -10.32
CA GLN A 55 -13.37 5.62 -9.95
C GLN A 55 -13.13 6.87 -9.12
N LYS A 56 -14.15 7.70 -8.99
CA LYS A 56 -14.10 8.91 -8.16
C LYS A 56 -13.56 8.57 -6.77
N VAL A 57 -12.44 9.20 -6.40
CA VAL A 57 -11.86 9.14 -5.05
C VAL A 57 -12.17 10.43 -4.30
N ASP A 58 -12.36 10.34 -3.00
CA ASP A 58 -12.62 11.49 -2.14
C ASP A 58 -11.32 12.14 -1.67
N ARG A 59 -10.25 11.34 -1.52
CA ARG A 59 -8.93 11.80 -1.06
C ARG A 59 -7.81 11.04 -1.75
N VAL A 60 -6.72 11.74 -2.01
CA VAL A 60 -5.48 11.18 -2.56
C VAL A 60 -4.35 11.42 -1.57
N ILE A 61 -3.65 10.38 -1.17
CA ILE A 61 -2.49 10.41 -0.29
C ILE A 61 -1.29 9.90 -1.08
N THR A 62 -0.15 10.56 -0.95
CA THR A 62 1.06 10.17 -1.67
C THR A 62 2.29 10.25 -0.77
N SER A 63 3.33 9.47 -1.09
CA SER A 63 4.65 9.69 -0.51
C SER A 63 5.22 11.03 -1.01
N SER A 64 6.27 11.51 -0.36
CA SER A 64 6.93 12.79 -0.71
C SER A 64 7.74 12.74 -2.01
N MET A 65 7.92 11.55 -2.63
CA MET A 65 8.77 11.36 -3.80
C MET A 65 8.10 11.85 -5.09
N LYS A 66 8.84 12.55 -5.96
CA LYS A 66 8.35 13.11 -7.24
C LYS A 66 7.55 12.12 -8.07
N ARG A 67 8.05 10.89 -8.21
CA ARG A 67 7.37 9.82 -8.98
C ARG A 67 5.97 9.51 -8.48
N CYS A 68 5.75 9.56 -7.16
CA CYS A 68 4.43 9.34 -6.58
C CYS A 68 3.53 10.56 -6.73
N ILE A 69 4.06 11.77 -6.49
CA ILE A 69 3.32 13.03 -6.67
C ILE A 69 2.86 13.17 -8.12
N GLN A 70 3.76 12.98 -9.09
CA GLN A 70 3.45 13.06 -10.52
C GLN A 70 2.42 12.00 -10.96
N THR A 71 2.52 10.79 -10.42
CA THR A 71 1.51 9.75 -10.68
C THR A 71 0.14 10.17 -10.14
N ALA A 72 0.10 10.70 -8.92
CA ALA A 72 -1.14 11.17 -8.31
C ALA A 72 -1.77 12.32 -9.08
N GLU A 73 -0.99 13.31 -9.49
CA GLU A 73 -1.44 14.46 -10.29
C GLU A 73 -2.02 14.04 -11.65
N ILE A 74 -1.44 13.03 -12.29
CA ILE A 74 -1.92 12.51 -13.58
C ILE A 74 -3.21 11.73 -13.41
N LEU A 75 -3.27 10.80 -12.45
CA LEU A 75 -4.42 9.93 -12.25
C LEU A 75 -5.63 10.67 -11.64
N PHE A 76 -5.37 11.70 -10.83
CA PHE A 76 -6.38 12.42 -10.07
C PHE A 76 -6.25 13.95 -10.25
N PRO A 77 -6.41 14.48 -11.48
CA PRO A 77 -6.08 15.87 -11.82
C PRO A 77 -6.94 16.93 -11.09
N TYR A 78 -8.04 16.51 -10.49
CA TYR A 78 -8.96 17.40 -9.74
C TYR A 78 -8.79 17.30 -8.22
N GLN A 79 -7.78 16.56 -7.75
CA GLN A 79 -7.47 16.39 -6.35
C GLN A 79 -6.10 17.00 -6.03
N VAL A 80 -5.97 17.58 -4.86
CA VAL A 80 -4.67 17.99 -4.32
C VAL A 80 -4.16 16.84 -3.45
N PRO A 81 -3.08 16.14 -3.84
CA PRO A 81 -2.57 15.03 -3.05
C PRO A 81 -2.08 15.49 -1.69
N GLU A 82 -2.46 14.77 -0.64
CA GLU A 82 -1.91 14.94 0.70
C GLU A 82 -0.58 14.17 0.80
N ILE A 83 0.50 14.89 1.05
CA ILE A 83 1.82 14.27 1.23
C ILE A 83 1.88 13.65 2.63
N GLN A 84 2.15 12.36 2.70
CA GLN A 84 2.37 11.63 3.93
C GLN A 84 3.83 11.14 3.98
N PRO A 85 4.72 11.86 4.70
CA PRO A 85 6.06 11.37 4.99
C PRO A 85 5.99 10.04 5.73
N GLY A 86 6.93 9.15 5.47
CA GLY A 86 6.95 7.81 6.02
C GLY A 86 6.28 6.74 5.15
N LEU A 87 5.71 7.13 3.99
CA LEU A 87 5.28 6.19 2.94
C LEU A 87 6.28 6.09 1.78
N GLU A 88 7.49 6.65 1.92
CA GLU A 88 8.58 6.54 0.96
C GLU A 88 9.03 5.08 0.80
N GLU A 89 9.69 4.79 -0.33
CA GLU A 89 10.31 3.49 -0.59
C GLU A 89 11.46 3.22 0.40
N MET A 90 11.90 1.99 0.46
CA MET A 90 13.02 1.55 1.29
C MET A 90 14.30 2.30 0.93
N ASP A 91 15.07 2.65 1.96
CA ASP A 91 16.42 3.13 1.80
C ASP A 91 17.36 1.96 1.47
N PHE A 92 17.78 1.88 0.22
CA PHE A 92 18.68 0.83 -0.24
C PHE A 92 20.16 1.04 0.11
N GLY A 93 20.49 2.10 0.85
CA GLY A 93 21.83 2.36 1.36
C GLY A 93 22.88 2.39 0.26
N THR A 94 23.92 1.55 0.36
CA THR A 94 24.99 1.48 -0.65
C THR A 94 24.58 0.82 -1.96
N PHE A 95 23.40 0.19 -2.02
CA PHE A 95 22.86 -0.37 -3.27
C PHE A 95 22.00 0.65 -4.03
N GLU A 96 21.77 1.81 -3.44
CA GLU A 96 20.96 2.87 -4.05
C GLU A 96 21.43 3.22 -5.46
N TYR A 97 20.49 3.26 -6.40
CA TYR A 97 20.65 3.57 -7.81
C TYR A 97 21.61 2.67 -8.58
N ARG A 98 21.89 1.47 -8.08
CA ARG A 98 22.64 0.42 -8.75
C ARG A 98 21.71 -0.72 -9.15
N ASN A 99 22.02 -1.45 -10.21
CA ASN A 99 21.31 -2.65 -10.62
C ASN A 99 22.07 -3.92 -10.25
N TYR A 100 21.47 -5.08 -10.47
CA TYR A 100 22.06 -6.37 -10.11
C TYR A 100 23.38 -6.66 -10.84
N GLN A 101 23.56 -6.14 -12.06
CA GLN A 101 24.82 -6.31 -12.83
C GLN A 101 25.97 -5.52 -12.20
N GLU A 102 25.69 -4.27 -11.81
CA GLU A 102 26.66 -3.39 -11.16
C GLU A 102 26.98 -3.84 -9.72
N LEU A 103 26.09 -4.60 -9.10
CA LEU A 103 26.26 -5.17 -7.77
C LEU A 103 26.86 -6.59 -7.82
N SER A 104 26.99 -7.18 -9.00
CA SER A 104 27.58 -8.50 -9.18
C SER A 104 29.03 -8.53 -8.68
N GLY A 105 29.35 -9.51 -7.83
CA GLY A 105 30.69 -9.64 -7.22
C GLY A 105 30.90 -8.78 -5.96
N ASP A 106 29.93 -7.95 -5.57
CA ASP A 106 29.96 -7.27 -4.27
C ASP A 106 29.64 -8.27 -3.15
N PRO A 107 30.58 -8.55 -2.20
CA PRO A 107 30.31 -9.53 -1.13
C PRO A 107 29.12 -9.18 -0.25
N LYS A 108 28.80 -7.88 -0.06
CA LYS A 108 27.66 -7.43 0.73
C LYS A 108 26.35 -7.72 0.00
N TYR A 109 26.36 -7.54 -1.32
CA TYR A 109 25.19 -7.88 -2.15
C TYR A 109 24.94 -9.38 -2.17
N GLN A 110 26.01 -10.20 -2.31
CA GLN A 110 25.88 -11.64 -2.25
C GLN A 110 25.33 -12.11 -0.89
N ALA A 111 25.87 -11.60 0.21
CA ALA A 111 25.36 -11.91 1.55
C ALA A 111 23.88 -11.53 1.73
N TRP A 112 23.46 -10.39 1.17
CA TRP A 112 22.06 -9.97 1.19
C TRP A 112 21.17 -10.93 0.38
N ILE A 113 21.59 -11.36 -0.81
CA ILE A 113 20.89 -12.35 -1.62
C ILE A 113 20.79 -13.70 -0.88
N ASP A 114 21.89 -14.19 -0.33
CA ASP A 114 21.93 -15.47 0.39
C ASP A 114 21.04 -15.48 1.64
N SER A 115 20.80 -14.32 2.21
CA SER A 115 19.85 -14.14 3.31
C SER A 115 18.38 -14.09 2.88
N ASN A 116 18.07 -14.23 1.59
CA ASN A 116 16.74 -13.96 1.02
C ASN A 116 16.21 -12.55 1.36
N GLY A 117 17.09 -11.54 1.38
CA GLY A 117 16.72 -10.16 1.67
C GLY A 117 16.36 -9.87 3.13
N THR A 118 16.75 -10.75 4.07
CA THR A 118 16.50 -10.56 5.51
C THR A 118 17.56 -9.71 6.20
N LEU A 119 18.76 -9.62 5.65
CA LEU A 119 19.77 -8.70 6.14
C LEU A 119 19.39 -7.26 5.82
N PRO A 120 19.72 -6.28 6.69
CA PRO A 120 19.55 -4.87 6.38
C PRO A 120 20.41 -4.46 5.18
N PHE A 121 19.94 -3.47 4.42
CA PHE A 121 20.76 -2.87 3.36
C PHE A 121 21.97 -2.17 3.99
N PRO A 122 23.20 -2.38 3.46
CA PRO A 122 24.38 -1.74 4.02
C PRO A 122 24.27 -0.21 4.01
N ALA A 123 24.33 0.42 5.18
CA ALA A 123 24.06 1.85 5.39
C ALA A 123 22.64 2.29 4.93
N GLY A 124 21.70 1.38 4.87
CA GLY A 124 20.32 1.60 4.50
C GLY A 124 19.36 1.13 5.59
N GLU A 125 18.13 0.85 5.18
CA GLU A 125 17.04 0.50 6.08
C GLU A 125 16.97 -1.02 6.29
N ASP A 126 16.55 -1.43 7.48
CA ASP A 126 16.16 -2.79 7.79
C ASP A 126 14.74 -3.06 7.32
N LEU A 127 14.48 -4.27 6.79
CA LEU A 127 13.17 -4.64 6.26
C LEU A 127 12.05 -4.51 7.30
N GLN A 128 12.30 -4.84 8.57
CA GLN A 128 11.28 -4.76 9.61
C GLN A 128 11.00 -3.31 10.02
N GLN A 129 12.03 -2.47 10.08
CA GLN A 129 11.89 -1.03 10.32
C GLN A 129 11.10 -0.38 9.18
N PHE A 130 11.41 -0.72 7.93
CA PHE A 130 10.68 -0.27 6.75
C PHE A 130 9.20 -0.65 6.82
N LYS A 131 8.88 -1.93 7.03
CA LYS A 131 7.51 -2.42 7.17
C LYS A 131 6.77 -1.70 8.28
N HIS A 132 7.40 -1.55 9.44
CA HIS A 132 6.82 -0.85 10.58
C HIS A 132 6.50 0.61 10.23
N ARG A 133 7.43 1.33 9.62
CA ARG A 133 7.26 2.72 9.19
C ARG A 133 6.09 2.88 8.21
N CYS A 134 6.04 2.05 7.18
CA CYS A 134 4.96 2.09 6.18
C CYS A 134 3.59 1.79 6.80
N CYS A 135 3.48 0.73 7.58
CA CYS A 135 2.23 0.33 8.23
C CYS A 135 1.74 1.39 9.22
N GLN A 136 2.64 1.96 10.04
CA GLN A 136 2.27 3.01 10.99
C GLN A 136 1.76 4.28 10.28
N ASN A 137 2.41 4.70 9.20
CA ASN A 137 1.99 5.89 8.46
C ASN A 137 0.70 5.67 7.66
N PHE A 138 0.47 4.45 7.16
CA PHE A 138 -0.80 4.06 6.59
C PHE A 138 -1.94 4.15 7.61
N LEU A 139 -1.77 3.58 8.79
CA LEU A 139 -2.76 3.64 9.88
C LEU A 139 -3.04 5.08 10.31
N ASN A 140 -1.99 5.89 10.48
CA ASN A 140 -2.13 7.30 10.83
C ASN A 140 -2.94 8.08 9.81
N SER A 141 -2.77 7.77 8.52
CA SER A 141 -3.53 8.39 7.43
C SER A 141 -5.01 8.02 7.48
N LEU A 142 -5.31 6.73 7.67
CA LEU A 142 -6.69 6.26 7.81
C LEU A 142 -7.38 6.85 9.03
N GLU A 143 -6.66 6.99 10.14
CA GLU A 143 -7.21 7.60 11.35
C GLU A 143 -7.54 9.09 11.17
N LYS A 144 -6.66 9.84 10.50
CA LYS A 144 -6.95 11.25 10.14
C LYS A 144 -8.22 11.37 9.30
N ILE A 145 -8.40 10.47 8.32
CA ILE A 145 -9.60 10.44 7.47
C ILE A 145 -10.84 10.15 8.30
N ARG A 146 -10.76 9.19 9.20
CA ARG A 146 -11.87 8.82 10.09
C ARG A 146 -12.28 9.99 10.99
N LYS A 147 -11.31 10.66 11.64
CA LYS A 147 -11.56 11.82 12.50
C LYS A 147 -12.17 12.99 11.75
N ALA A 148 -11.69 13.29 10.55
CA ALA A 148 -12.23 14.35 9.70
C ALA A 148 -13.69 14.11 9.27
N SER A 149 -14.15 12.85 9.32
CA SER A 149 -15.51 12.46 8.97
C SER A 149 -16.51 12.53 10.14
N GLY A 150 -16.13 13.07 11.29
CA GLY A 150 -17.04 13.47 12.40
C GLY A 150 -17.69 12.33 13.19
N LYS A 151 -17.06 11.18 13.38
CA LYS A 151 -17.58 10.11 14.24
C LYS A 151 -16.49 9.46 15.11
N ASP A 152 -16.89 9.32 16.34
CA ASP A 152 -16.35 8.74 17.57
C ASP A 152 -15.04 7.93 17.58
N GLU A 153 -14.28 8.15 18.65
CA GLU A 153 -13.05 7.46 19.06
C GLU A 153 -13.17 5.94 19.01
N ILE A 154 -12.36 5.35 18.12
CA ILE A 154 -11.90 3.98 18.27
C ILE A 154 -10.44 4.07 18.74
N THR A 155 -10.21 3.70 19.98
CA THR A 155 -8.87 3.65 20.58
C THR A 155 -8.10 2.50 19.93
N PHE A 156 -7.03 2.81 19.20
CA PHE A 156 -6.06 1.80 18.76
C PHE A 156 -5.24 1.34 19.96
N ARG A 157 -5.28 0.06 20.27
CA ARG A 157 -4.23 -0.54 21.11
C ARG A 157 -2.96 -0.62 20.28
N GLY A 158 -1.87 -0.07 20.82
CA GLY A 158 -0.59 0.01 20.16
C GLY A 158 -0.12 -1.34 19.63
N PHE A 159 0.57 -1.26 18.50
CA PHE A 159 1.25 -2.35 17.84
C PHE A 159 2.42 -2.84 18.71
N SER A 160 2.15 -3.75 19.63
CA SER A 160 3.18 -4.47 20.36
C SER A 160 3.12 -5.95 19.98
N SER A 161 4.21 -6.41 19.37
CA SER A 161 4.56 -7.79 19.07
C SER A 161 3.70 -8.55 18.06
N LEU A 162 4.13 -8.52 16.79
CA LEU A 162 3.93 -9.64 15.88
C LEU A 162 5.02 -10.69 16.17
N HIS A 163 4.75 -11.62 17.09
CA HIS A 163 5.47 -12.87 17.20
C HIS A 163 4.64 -13.99 16.56
N HIS A 164 5.32 -14.73 15.72
CA HIS A 164 4.99 -16.00 15.09
C HIS A 164 3.89 -16.83 15.77
N HIS A 165 2.93 -17.28 14.97
CA HIS A 165 2.40 -18.63 15.09
C HIS A 165 2.17 -19.20 13.70
N ASN A 166 2.84 -20.35 13.48
CA ASN A 166 2.64 -21.29 12.38
C ASN A 166 1.37 -22.10 12.59
N GLU A 167 0.91 -22.64 11.46
CA GLU A 167 0.18 -23.88 11.25
C GLU A 167 -1.29 -23.83 10.84
N GLU A 168 -1.42 -24.22 9.58
CA GLU A 168 -2.31 -25.19 8.92
C GLU A 168 -3.84 -25.05 9.03
N ASN A 169 -4.50 -24.81 7.92
CA ASN A 169 -5.27 -25.79 7.15
C ASN A 169 -6.09 -25.19 6.01
N ASP A 170 -5.97 -25.85 4.86
CA ASP A 170 -6.72 -25.67 3.62
C ASP A 170 -8.23 -25.81 3.78
N LYS A 171 -9.00 -25.02 3.00
CA LYS A 171 -10.01 -25.53 2.06
C LYS A 171 -10.66 -24.40 1.24
N GLU A 172 -10.72 -24.68 -0.06
CA GLU A 172 -11.41 -23.95 -1.11
C GLU A 172 -12.87 -23.64 -0.81
N THR A 173 -13.31 -22.46 -1.22
CA THR A 173 -14.60 -22.34 -1.92
C THR A 173 -14.72 -21.02 -2.67
N SER A 174 -14.93 -21.15 -3.96
CA SER A 174 -15.34 -20.10 -4.89
C SER A 174 -16.77 -19.63 -4.56
N ALA A 175 -16.98 -18.33 -4.44
CA ALA A 175 -18.32 -17.75 -4.43
C ALA A 175 -18.39 -16.51 -5.30
N VAL A 176 -19.26 -16.60 -6.27
CA VAL A 176 -19.71 -15.60 -7.23
C VAL A 176 -20.43 -14.46 -6.49
N PHE A 177 -20.14 -13.23 -6.88
CA PHE A 177 -20.78 -12.03 -6.35
C PHE A 177 -22.23 -11.93 -6.88
N GLU A 178 -23.22 -12.24 -6.05
CA GLU A 178 -24.58 -11.73 -6.22
C GLU A 178 -24.74 -10.38 -5.53
N GLN A 179 -25.21 -9.40 -6.29
CA GLN A 179 -25.59 -8.09 -5.79
C GLN A 179 -26.88 -8.22 -4.94
N ASN A 180 -26.77 -8.24 -3.63
CA ASN A 180 -27.90 -8.01 -2.76
C ASN A 180 -28.21 -6.51 -2.67
N LYS A 181 -29.28 -6.11 -3.36
CA LYS A 181 -29.97 -4.82 -3.18
C LYS A 181 -30.76 -4.89 -1.88
N ASN A 182 -30.18 -4.47 -0.76
CA ASN A 182 -30.88 -4.03 0.47
C ASN A 182 -29.87 -3.76 1.58
N ASP A 183 -28.94 -2.80 1.35
CA ASP A 183 -28.18 -2.20 2.44
C ASP A 183 -28.47 -0.71 2.43
N ASN A 184 -28.98 -0.18 3.53
CA ASN A 184 -29.03 1.24 3.82
C ASN A 184 -27.68 1.87 3.44
N GLU A 185 -27.69 2.91 2.59
CA GLU A 185 -26.50 3.52 2.01
C GLU A 185 -25.48 3.92 3.08
N ALA A 186 -24.59 3.00 3.39
CA ALA A 186 -23.40 3.32 4.18
C ALA A 186 -22.52 4.26 3.32
N VAL A 187 -22.24 5.44 3.84
CA VAL A 187 -21.36 6.41 3.16
C VAL A 187 -20.00 5.75 2.94
N LYS A 188 -19.72 5.38 1.70
CA LYS A 188 -18.44 4.80 1.29
C LYS A 188 -17.47 5.95 0.99
N THR A 189 -16.42 6.08 1.79
CA THR A 189 -15.29 6.97 1.47
C THR A 189 -14.29 6.19 0.63
N CYS A 190 -13.82 6.77 -0.47
CA CYS A 190 -12.83 6.18 -1.35
C CYS A 190 -11.51 6.95 -1.28
N VAL A 191 -10.41 6.27 -0.98
CA VAL A 191 -9.09 6.86 -0.76
C VAL A 191 -8.06 6.19 -1.65
N ALA A 192 -7.28 6.97 -2.38
CA ALA A 192 -6.14 6.46 -3.14
C ALA A 192 -4.82 6.77 -2.41
N PHE A 193 -4.00 5.75 -2.25
CA PHE A 193 -2.60 5.86 -1.81
C PHE A 193 -1.71 5.62 -3.02
N VAL A 194 -1.00 6.65 -3.47
CA VAL A 194 -0.01 6.55 -4.54
C VAL A 194 1.37 6.47 -3.92
N VAL A 195 1.93 5.28 -3.90
CA VAL A 195 3.12 4.93 -3.13
C VAL A 195 4.08 4.02 -3.92
N HIS A 196 4.84 3.19 -3.26
CA HIS A 196 5.89 2.36 -3.84
C HIS A 196 5.58 0.86 -3.73
N GLY A 197 6.34 0.05 -4.45
CA GLY A 197 6.17 -1.41 -4.44
C GLY A 197 6.35 -2.00 -3.04
N GLY A 198 7.45 -1.66 -2.38
CA GLY A 198 7.73 -2.12 -1.03
C GLY A 198 6.69 -1.66 -0.01
N THR A 199 6.23 -0.42 -0.12
CA THR A 199 5.18 0.13 0.74
C THR A 199 3.87 -0.65 0.61
N ILE A 200 3.44 -0.97 -0.63
CA ILE A 200 2.23 -1.76 -0.90
C ILE A 200 2.36 -3.17 -0.33
N MET A 201 3.48 -3.84 -0.60
CA MET A 201 3.77 -5.17 -0.06
C MET A 201 3.72 -5.19 1.47
N SER A 202 4.27 -4.16 2.14
CA SER A 202 4.23 -4.03 3.61
C SER A 202 2.81 -3.90 4.15
N ILE A 203 2.00 -3.06 3.51
CA ILE A 203 0.61 -2.83 3.91
C ILE A 203 -0.23 -4.10 3.72
N LEU A 204 -0.10 -4.75 2.57
CA LEU A 204 -0.90 -5.93 2.27
C LEU A 204 -0.49 -7.15 3.12
N GLU A 205 0.81 -7.37 3.33
CA GLU A 205 1.26 -8.44 4.25
C GLU A 205 0.70 -8.25 5.66
N ALA A 206 0.67 -7.00 6.16
CA ALA A 206 0.23 -6.72 7.51
C ALA A 206 -1.30 -6.78 7.69
N PHE A 207 -2.05 -6.23 6.74
CA PHE A 207 -3.47 -5.95 6.93
C PHE A 207 -4.42 -6.76 6.05
N ALA A 208 -3.94 -7.51 5.04
CA ALA A 208 -4.80 -8.35 4.24
C ALA A 208 -5.41 -9.49 5.07
N GLU A 209 -6.70 -9.78 4.82
CA GLU A 209 -7.37 -10.96 5.37
C GLU A 209 -6.70 -12.23 4.85
N GLU A 210 -6.43 -12.29 3.55
CA GLU A 210 -5.67 -13.34 2.90
C GLU A 210 -4.20 -13.23 3.29
N LYS A 211 -3.65 -14.27 3.92
CA LYS A 211 -2.24 -14.28 4.35
C LYS A 211 -1.34 -14.77 3.22
N LYS A 212 -0.48 -13.89 2.76
CA LYS A 212 0.59 -14.15 1.79
C LYS A 212 1.90 -13.60 2.30
N ASN A 213 3.02 -14.13 1.81
CA ASN A 213 4.33 -13.57 2.12
C ASN A 213 4.51 -12.20 1.45
N TYR A 214 5.40 -11.39 1.98
CA TYR A 214 5.70 -10.04 1.51
C TYR A 214 5.86 -9.96 -0.02
N TYR A 215 6.69 -10.82 -0.60
CA TYR A 215 6.98 -10.80 -2.04
C TYR A 215 5.83 -11.33 -2.92
N ASP A 216 4.83 -12.00 -2.36
CA ASP A 216 3.66 -12.46 -3.11
C ASP A 216 2.71 -11.30 -3.47
N TRP A 217 2.89 -10.13 -2.84
CA TRP A 217 2.15 -8.91 -3.08
C TRP A 217 2.84 -7.95 -4.07
N GLN A 218 3.76 -8.46 -4.90
CA GLN A 218 4.41 -7.61 -5.90
C GLN A 218 3.42 -6.95 -6.85
N VAL A 219 3.76 -5.71 -7.26
CA VAL A 219 2.93 -4.89 -8.13
C VAL A 219 3.78 -4.20 -9.19
N LYS A 220 3.33 -4.18 -10.44
CA LYS A 220 4.00 -3.49 -11.55
C LYS A 220 3.86 -1.96 -11.38
N ASN A 221 4.77 -1.19 -11.99
CA ASN A 221 4.66 0.27 -12.02
C ASN A 221 3.34 0.70 -12.70
N GLY A 222 2.68 1.70 -12.14
CA GLY A 222 1.37 2.16 -12.60
C GLY A 222 0.19 1.29 -12.14
N CYS A 223 0.41 0.03 -11.80
CA CYS A 223 -0.62 -0.90 -11.33
C CYS A 223 -0.87 -0.78 -9.82
N GLY A 224 -1.85 -1.52 -9.31
CA GLY A 224 -2.21 -1.43 -7.90
C GLY A 224 -3.14 -2.52 -7.41
N TYR A 225 -3.68 -2.28 -6.23
CA TYR A 225 -4.72 -3.09 -5.62
C TYR A 225 -5.88 -2.21 -5.15
N VAL A 226 -7.09 -2.71 -5.25
CA VAL A 226 -8.25 -2.16 -4.56
C VAL A 226 -8.66 -3.09 -3.43
N ALA A 227 -9.03 -2.51 -2.31
CA ALA A 227 -9.53 -3.25 -1.14
C ALA A 227 -10.62 -2.45 -0.43
N SER A 228 -11.44 -3.14 0.34
CA SER A 228 -12.32 -2.53 1.35
C SER A 228 -11.72 -2.70 2.73
N THR A 229 -11.85 -1.67 3.59
CA THR A 229 -11.46 -1.79 4.99
C THR A 229 -12.60 -2.34 5.83
N ASP A 230 -12.28 -3.21 6.76
CA ASP A 230 -13.15 -3.57 7.88
C ASP A 230 -12.38 -3.40 9.19
N TYR A 231 -13.11 -3.37 10.31
CA TYR A 231 -12.54 -3.27 11.65
C TYR A 231 -12.97 -4.47 12.44
N GLU A 232 -12.01 -5.33 12.77
CA GLU A 232 -12.24 -6.50 13.63
C GLU A 232 -11.46 -6.35 14.93
N ASN A 233 -12.15 -6.46 16.06
CA ASN A 233 -11.54 -6.37 17.39
C ASN A 233 -10.65 -5.12 17.61
N GLY A 234 -10.97 -4.01 16.94
CA GLY A 234 -10.19 -2.78 16.99
C GLY A 234 -8.98 -2.72 16.05
N ALA A 235 -8.78 -3.73 15.21
CA ALA A 235 -7.74 -3.76 14.17
C ALA A 235 -8.35 -3.56 12.77
N ILE A 236 -7.55 -2.98 11.87
CA ILE A 236 -7.91 -2.85 10.45
C ILE A 236 -7.63 -4.17 9.76
N VAL A 237 -8.59 -4.60 8.93
CA VAL A 237 -8.45 -5.72 8.01
C VAL A 237 -8.80 -5.26 6.61
N LEU A 238 -7.98 -5.59 5.62
CA LEU A 238 -8.23 -5.32 4.20
C LEU A 238 -8.86 -6.56 3.57
N ARG A 239 -10.05 -6.36 2.98
CA ARG A 239 -10.87 -7.42 2.37
C ARG A 239 -11.15 -7.12 0.91
N ASN A 240 -11.63 -8.15 0.19
CA ASN A 240 -12.01 -8.02 -1.21
C ASN A 240 -10.88 -7.46 -2.09
N ILE A 241 -9.66 -7.88 -1.80
CA ILE A 241 -8.46 -7.39 -2.47
C ILE A 241 -8.46 -7.87 -3.92
N LYS A 242 -8.36 -6.91 -4.86
CA LYS A 242 -8.27 -7.21 -6.29
C LYS A 242 -7.10 -6.45 -6.89
N TYR A 243 -6.32 -7.11 -7.71
CA TYR A 243 -5.27 -6.48 -8.51
C TYR A 243 -5.88 -5.61 -9.61
N ILE A 244 -5.33 -4.43 -9.81
CA ILE A 244 -5.70 -3.50 -10.88
C ILE A 244 -4.50 -3.41 -11.81
N GLU A 245 -4.66 -3.93 -13.01
CA GLU A 245 -3.69 -3.76 -14.09
C GLU A 245 -4.06 -2.52 -14.90
N LEU A 246 -3.10 -1.61 -15.03
CA LEU A 246 -3.23 -0.42 -15.86
C LEU A 246 -2.75 -0.70 -17.28
#